data_5115d5287faeca2dfc02e9d9d7333e08
#
_entry.id   5115d5287faeca2dfc02e9d9d7333e08
#
_cell.length_a   1.000
_cell.length_b   1.000
_cell.length_c   1.000
_cell.angle_alpha   90.00
_cell.angle_beta   90.00
_cell.angle_gamma   90.00
#
_symmetry.space_group_name_H-M   'P 1'
#
loop_
_entity.id
_entity.type
_entity.pdbx_description
1 polymer ?
#
loop_
_entity_poly.entity_id
_entity_poly.type
_entity_poly.pdbx_seq_one_letter_code
_entity_poly.pdbx_strand_id
1 'polypeptide(L)'
;MRSVIVVASFLALASAAALADELPQPIAQAGDGKLQCYSPNPAKKTCASLDGYSVDTNGMIVNTSTVLIAPNPPLTMQTTSKITIKNSQVCGLLKREDLDQAIFLADGKPVGSKQADQIRQQMAQDAKNELGHEICTAYVPKGKGFVAKESDNGAPAKGEEPVIWVSPDEGYRVAP
;
A
#
# COMPACT_ATOMS: atom_id res chain seq x y z
N MET A 1 -52.51 -22.68 47.46
CA MET A 1 -51.17 -22.14 47.22
C MET A 1 -50.69 -22.71 45.88
N ARG A 2 -50.62 -21.87 44.84
CA ARG A 2 -50.15 -22.28 43.51
C ARG A 2 -48.79 -21.62 43.28
N SER A 3 -47.74 -22.43 43.22
CA SER A 3 -46.38 -22.01 42.89
C SER A 3 -46.23 -21.82 41.38
N VAL A 4 -45.86 -20.60 40.96
CA VAL A 4 -45.55 -20.26 39.57
C VAL A 4 -44.04 -20.37 39.42
N ILE A 5 -43.56 -21.29 38.59
CA ILE A 5 -42.15 -21.44 38.24
C ILE A 5 -41.93 -20.56 37.00
N VAL A 6 -41.10 -19.51 37.18
CA VAL A 6 -40.64 -18.67 36.09
C VAL A 6 -39.32 -19.28 35.55
N VAL A 7 -39.39 -19.79 34.35
CA VAL A 7 -38.19 -20.27 33.61
C VAL A 7 -37.60 -19.08 32.87
N ALA A 8 -36.44 -18.59 33.31
CA ALA A 8 -35.66 -17.57 32.62
C ALA A 8 -34.82 -18.24 31.53
N SER A 9 -35.19 -18.02 30.29
CA SER A 9 -34.40 -18.45 29.11
C SER A 9 -33.26 -17.44 28.87
N PHE A 10 -32.03 -17.83 29.13
CA PHE A 10 -30.84 -17.06 28.72
C PHE A 10 -30.56 -17.31 27.23
N LEU A 11 -30.84 -16.32 26.38
CA LEU A 11 -30.31 -16.27 25.00
C LEU A 11 -28.83 -15.93 25.08
N ALA A 12 -27.95 -16.88 24.82
CA ALA A 12 -26.53 -16.63 24.56
C ALA A 12 -26.39 -16.03 23.15
N LEU A 13 -26.11 -14.72 23.08
CA LEU A 13 -25.64 -14.07 21.84
C LEU A 13 -24.21 -14.53 21.57
N ALA A 14 -24.05 -15.47 20.65
CA ALA A 14 -22.74 -15.80 20.09
C ALA A 14 -22.30 -14.64 19.18
N SER A 15 -21.40 -13.80 19.65
CA SER A 15 -20.71 -12.81 18.83
C SER A 15 -19.79 -13.57 17.88
N ALA A 16 -20.15 -13.64 16.60
CA ALA A 16 -19.24 -14.06 15.54
C ALA A 16 -18.16 -12.97 15.42
N ALA A 17 -17.01 -13.20 16.02
CA ALA A 17 -15.81 -12.42 15.71
C ALA A 17 -15.52 -12.70 14.22
N ALA A 18 -15.67 -11.68 13.37
CA ALA A 18 -15.16 -11.73 12.02
C ALA A 18 -13.64 -11.90 12.14
N LEU A 19 -13.12 -13.03 11.70
CA LEU A 19 -11.69 -13.23 11.51
C LEU A 19 -11.30 -12.25 10.40
N ALA A 20 -10.74 -11.10 10.78
CA ALA A 20 -10.02 -10.27 9.84
C ALA A 20 -8.83 -11.13 9.37
N ASP A 21 -8.74 -11.41 8.07
CA ASP A 21 -7.61 -12.12 7.49
C ASP A 21 -6.34 -11.35 7.85
N GLU A 22 -5.51 -11.97 8.72
CA GLU A 22 -4.28 -11.34 9.22
C GLU A 22 -3.29 -11.25 8.05
N LEU A 23 -2.88 -10.02 7.72
CA LEU A 23 -1.89 -9.80 6.67
C LEU A 23 -0.56 -10.42 7.07
N PRO A 24 0.13 -11.14 6.16
CA PRO A 24 1.38 -11.82 6.46
C PRO A 24 2.56 -10.85 6.63
N GLN A 25 3.63 -11.32 7.28
CA GLN A 25 4.90 -10.60 7.21
C GLN A 25 5.39 -10.52 5.75
N PRO A 26 6.00 -9.40 5.32
CA PRO A 26 6.44 -8.23 6.12
C PRO A 26 5.38 -7.11 6.26
N ILE A 27 4.14 -7.33 5.81
CA ILE A 27 3.10 -6.29 5.76
C ILE A 27 2.06 -6.39 6.88
N ALA A 28 2.31 -7.20 7.90
CA ALA A 28 1.34 -7.44 8.99
C ALA A 28 0.86 -6.15 9.69
N GLN A 29 1.71 -5.11 9.79
CA GLN A 29 1.34 -3.85 10.42
C GLN A 29 0.22 -3.08 9.66
N ALA A 30 0.01 -3.39 8.39
CA ALA A 30 -1.11 -2.84 7.64
C ALA A 30 -2.48 -3.36 8.15
N GLY A 31 -2.52 -4.53 8.79
CA GLY A 31 -3.70 -5.04 9.50
C GLY A 31 -4.15 -4.12 10.64
N ASP A 32 -3.23 -3.35 11.23
CA ASP A 32 -3.51 -2.31 12.22
C ASP A 32 -3.86 -0.95 11.58
N GLY A 33 -4.07 -0.90 10.26
CA GLY A 33 -4.37 0.33 9.50
C GLY A 33 -3.15 1.23 9.27
N LYS A 34 -1.92 0.77 9.53
CA LYS A 34 -0.71 1.54 9.27
C LYS A 34 -0.34 1.52 7.79
N LEU A 35 0.40 2.56 7.39
CA LEU A 35 0.93 2.75 6.04
C LEU A 35 2.45 2.68 6.06
N GLN A 36 3.05 2.17 5.00
CA GLN A 36 4.49 2.29 4.77
C GLN A 36 4.79 3.67 4.18
N CYS A 37 5.65 4.41 4.85
CA CYS A 37 6.15 5.70 4.40
C CYS A 37 7.59 5.51 3.90
N TYR A 38 7.80 5.69 2.62
CA TYR A 38 9.10 5.61 1.97
C TYR A 38 9.77 6.98 1.97
N SER A 39 11.09 7.01 2.13
CA SER A 39 11.90 8.22 2.23
C SER A 39 11.28 9.24 3.20
N PRO A 40 11.03 8.86 4.47
CA PRO A 40 10.32 9.69 5.43
C PRO A 40 11.10 10.95 5.77
N ASN A 41 10.40 12.08 5.84
CA ASN A 41 10.89 13.32 6.46
C ASN A 41 10.07 13.59 7.72
N PRO A 42 10.55 13.18 8.91
CA PRO A 42 9.79 13.33 10.15
C PRO A 42 9.52 14.78 10.55
N ALA A 43 10.41 15.71 10.18
CA ALA A 43 10.26 17.13 10.50
C ALA A 43 9.09 17.78 9.75
N LYS A 44 8.86 17.37 8.51
CA LYS A 44 7.77 17.86 7.66
C LYS A 44 6.55 16.93 7.68
N LYS A 45 6.68 15.72 8.24
CA LYS A 45 5.72 14.62 8.13
C LYS A 45 5.36 14.33 6.66
N THR A 46 6.40 14.16 5.83
CA THR A 46 6.23 13.82 4.42
C THR A 46 6.95 12.53 4.07
N CYS A 47 6.47 11.88 3.01
CA CYS A 47 7.01 10.68 2.41
C CYS A 47 7.15 10.90 0.90
N ALA A 48 8.10 10.22 0.24
CA ALA A 48 8.12 10.13 -1.21
C ALA A 48 6.98 9.25 -1.73
N SER A 49 6.63 8.16 -1.00
CA SER A 49 5.42 7.40 -1.21
C SER A 49 4.78 6.94 0.10
N LEU A 50 3.48 6.64 0.04
CA LEU A 50 2.69 6.00 1.09
C LEU A 50 1.99 4.79 0.50
N ASP A 51 2.23 3.63 1.11
CA ASP A 51 1.67 2.36 0.67
C ASP A 51 0.80 1.73 1.75
N GLY A 52 -0.40 1.34 1.37
CA GLY A 52 -1.33 0.58 2.18
C GLY A 52 -1.56 -0.81 1.60
N TYR A 53 -1.97 -1.75 2.47
CA TYR A 53 -2.27 -3.12 2.07
C TYR A 53 -3.61 -3.56 2.64
N SER A 54 -4.34 -4.32 1.85
CA SER A 54 -5.62 -4.92 2.24
C SER A 54 -5.81 -6.26 1.55
N VAL A 55 -6.80 -7.03 1.98
CA VAL A 55 -7.24 -8.25 1.29
C VAL A 55 -8.53 -7.95 0.54
N ASP A 56 -8.59 -8.30 -0.73
CA ASP A 56 -9.81 -8.13 -1.54
C ASP A 56 -10.83 -9.26 -1.25
N THR A 57 -12.01 -9.15 -1.81
CA THR A 57 -13.10 -10.14 -1.63
C THR A 57 -12.77 -11.55 -2.15
N ASN A 58 -11.69 -11.70 -2.90
CA ASN A 58 -11.19 -12.98 -3.43
C ASN A 58 -10.00 -13.52 -2.62
N GLY A 59 -9.66 -12.90 -1.48
CA GLY A 59 -8.51 -13.29 -0.66
C GLY A 59 -7.15 -12.86 -1.24
N MET A 60 -7.12 -11.97 -2.25
CA MET A 60 -5.88 -11.47 -2.83
C MET A 60 -5.39 -10.24 -2.08
N ILE A 61 -4.08 -10.17 -1.85
CA ILE A 61 -3.48 -8.97 -1.24
C ILE A 61 -3.39 -7.88 -2.29
N VAL A 62 -3.89 -6.71 -1.92
CA VAL A 62 -3.92 -5.50 -2.75
C VAL A 62 -3.05 -4.44 -2.08
N ASN A 63 -2.10 -3.88 -2.83
CA ASN A 63 -1.34 -2.70 -2.48
C ASN A 63 -2.02 -1.47 -3.09
N THR A 64 -2.25 -0.44 -2.30
CA THR A 64 -2.66 0.89 -2.75
C THR A 64 -1.51 1.85 -2.46
N SER A 65 -0.91 2.39 -3.50
CA SER A 65 0.25 3.28 -3.39
C SER A 65 -0.08 4.69 -3.83
N THR A 66 0.45 5.68 -3.13
CA THR A 66 0.50 7.07 -3.56
C THR A 66 1.96 7.49 -3.64
N VAL A 67 2.43 7.89 -4.81
CA VAL A 67 3.84 8.21 -5.10
C VAL A 67 3.97 9.65 -5.58
N LEU A 68 5.00 10.36 -5.10
CA LEU A 68 5.37 11.67 -5.64
C LEU A 68 6.16 11.48 -6.94
N ILE A 69 5.57 11.85 -8.09
CA ILE A 69 6.21 11.73 -9.40
C ILE A 69 6.85 13.02 -9.91
N ALA A 70 6.44 14.18 -9.36
CA ALA A 70 7.13 15.45 -9.58
C ALA A 70 7.00 16.35 -8.35
N PRO A 71 8.09 17.06 -7.94
CA PRO A 71 8.07 17.86 -6.71
C PRO A 71 7.58 19.29 -6.90
N ASN A 72 7.60 19.86 -8.10
CA ASN A 72 7.26 21.27 -8.33
C ASN A 72 6.68 21.53 -9.75
N PRO A 73 5.34 21.81 -9.86
CA PRO A 73 4.36 21.68 -8.80
C PRO A 73 4.22 20.21 -8.35
N PRO A 74 3.80 19.95 -7.10
CA PRO A 74 3.65 18.58 -6.61
C PRO A 74 2.64 17.81 -7.45
N LEU A 75 3.10 16.71 -8.06
CA LEU A 75 2.27 15.77 -8.82
C LEU A 75 2.42 14.40 -8.19
N THR A 76 1.31 13.81 -7.79
CA THR A 76 1.26 12.46 -7.23
C THR A 76 0.49 11.52 -8.15
N MET A 77 0.87 10.26 -8.11
CA MET A 77 0.19 9.15 -8.75
C MET A 77 -0.35 8.21 -7.69
N GLN A 78 -1.60 7.81 -7.83
CA GLN A 78 -2.20 6.73 -7.04
C GLN A 78 -2.43 5.52 -7.92
N THR A 79 -1.98 4.37 -7.43
CA THR A 79 -2.16 3.07 -8.12
C THR A 79 -2.71 2.04 -7.15
N THR A 80 -3.33 1.01 -7.70
CA THR A 80 -3.77 -0.17 -6.97
C THR A 80 -3.31 -1.40 -7.74
N SER A 81 -2.53 -2.26 -7.07
CA SER A 81 -1.93 -3.44 -7.69
C SER A 81 -2.12 -4.67 -6.83
N LYS A 82 -2.29 -5.84 -7.46
CA LYS A 82 -2.28 -7.12 -6.75
C LYS A 82 -0.85 -7.55 -6.49
N ILE A 83 -0.58 -7.97 -5.26
CA ILE A 83 0.75 -8.43 -4.85
C ILE A 83 0.69 -9.82 -4.24
N THR A 84 1.84 -10.43 -4.10
CA THR A 84 2.05 -11.71 -3.39
C THR A 84 3.22 -11.59 -2.43
N ILE A 85 3.21 -12.41 -1.39
CA ILE A 85 4.36 -12.53 -0.50
C ILE A 85 5.15 -13.78 -0.90
N LYS A 86 6.41 -13.59 -1.27
CA LYS A 86 7.35 -14.65 -1.65
C LYS A 86 8.64 -14.50 -0.84
N ASN A 87 9.04 -15.52 -0.11
CA ASN A 87 10.28 -15.50 0.69
C ASN A 87 10.42 -14.27 1.59
N SER A 88 9.33 -13.86 2.25
CA SER A 88 9.23 -12.64 3.07
C SER A 88 9.49 -11.33 2.30
N GLN A 89 9.27 -11.34 0.99
CA GLN A 89 9.30 -10.15 0.13
C GLN A 89 7.91 -9.84 -0.40
N VAL A 90 7.61 -8.58 -0.60
CA VAL A 90 6.41 -8.11 -1.32
C VAL A 90 6.73 -8.12 -2.81
N CYS A 91 6.03 -8.94 -3.58
CA CYS A 91 6.25 -9.08 -5.02
C CYS A 91 5.01 -8.70 -5.81
N GLY A 92 5.18 -7.89 -6.84
CA GLY A 92 4.13 -7.51 -7.79
C GLY A 92 4.64 -7.49 -9.22
N LEU A 93 3.73 -7.67 -10.18
CA LEU A 93 4.05 -7.49 -11.59
C LEU A 93 3.81 -6.02 -11.96
N LEU A 94 4.78 -5.39 -12.65
CA LEU A 94 4.59 -4.08 -13.24
C LEU A 94 3.69 -4.20 -14.48
N LYS A 95 2.44 -3.83 -14.34
CA LYS A 95 1.43 -4.01 -15.38
C LYS A 95 1.05 -2.70 -16.06
N ARG A 96 0.81 -2.78 -17.34
CA ARG A 96 0.26 -1.65 -18.12
C ARG A 96 -1.11 -1.23 -17.58
N GLU A 97 -1.95 -2.19 -17.21
CA GLU A 97 -3.29 -1.96 -16.68
C GLU A 97 -3.28 -1.12 -15.40
N ASP A 98 -2.29 -1.31 -14.53
CA ASP A 98 -2.16 -0.53 -13.29
C ASP A 98 -1.84 0.94 -13.60
N LEU A 99 -1.02 1.21 -14.64
CA LEU A 99 -0.75 2.57 -15.12
C LEU A 99 -1.99 3.18 -15.79
N ASP A 100 -2.73 2.40 -16.56
CA ASP A 100 -3.93 2.87 -17.27
C ASP A 100 -5.04 3.28 -16.29
N GLN A 101 -5.09 2.64 -15.12
CA GLN A 101 -6.04 2.94 -14.04
C GLN A 101 -5.52 3.98 -13.04
N ALA A 102 -4.26 4.41 -13.15
CA ALA A 102 -3.66 5.35 -12.22
C ALA A 102 -4.40 6.69 -12.18
N ILE A 103 -4.53 7.25 -10.97
CA ILE A 103 -5.10 8.58 -10.73
C ILE A 103 -3.95 9.56 -10.49
N PHE A 104 -3.97 10.69 -11.18
CA PHE A 104 -2.97 11.74 -11.02
C PHE A 104 -3.57 12.96 -10.35
N LEU A 105 -2.87 13.49 -9.33
CA LEU A 105 -3.28 14.66 -8.56
C LEU A 105 -2.18 15.72 -8.62
N ALA A 106 -2.51 16.92 -9.08
CA ALA A 106 -1.66 18.10 -8.99
C ALA A 106 -2.14 18.95 -7.80
N ASP A 107 -1.25 19.23 -6.84
CA ASP A 107 -1.59 19.92 -5.59
C ASP A 107 -2.82 19.30 -4.89
N GLY A 108 -2.92 17.95 -4.90
CA GLY A 108 -4.03 17.21 -4.30
C GLY A 108 -5.35 17.24 -5.08
N LYS A 109 -5.39 17.82 -6.28
CA LYS A 109 -6.59 17.88 -7.13
C LYS A 109 -6.40 17.02 -8.38
N PRO A 110 -7.43 16.28 -8.81
CA PRO A 110 -7.34 15.49 -10.03
C PRO A 110 -6.96 16.34 -11.24
N VAL A 111 -6.00 15.87 -12.03
CA VAL A 111 -5.65 16.50 -13.31
C VAL A 111 -6.72 16.18 -14.36
N GLY A 112 -6.84 17.04 -15.38
CA GLY A 112 -7.78 16.82 -16.48
C GLY A 112 -7.46 15.54 -17.26
N SER A 113 -8.48 14.90 -17.86
CA SER A 113 -8.36 13.62 -18.56
C SER A 113 -7.25 13.62 -19.62
N LYS A 114 -7.20 14.65 -20.46
CA LYS A 114 -6.16 14.78 -21.51
C LYS A 114 -4.75 14.81 -20.93
N GLN A 115 -4.53 15.50 -19.83
CA GLN A 115 -3.23 15.55 -19.14
C GLN A 115 -2.90 14.19 -18.50
N ALA A 116 -3.88 13.55 -17.88
CA ALA A 116 -3.72 12.21 -17.31
C ALA A 116 -3.29 11.20 -18.38
N ASP A 117 -3.93 11.23 -19.56
CA ASP A 117 -3.60 10.34 -20.66
C ASP A 117 -2.17 10.57 -21.18
N GLN A 118 -1.73 11.82 -21.27
CA GLN A 118 -0.35 12.15 -21.66
C GLN A 118 0.66 11.60 -20.64
N ILE A 119 0.38 11.75 -19.34
CA ILE A 119 1.25 11.21 -18.27
C ILE A 119 1.31 9.69 -18.37
N ARG A 120 0.17 8.99 -18.50
CA ARG A 120 0.13 7.53 -18.66
C ARG A 120 0.95 7.04 -19.84
N GLN A 121 0.80 7.70 -21.00
CA GLN A 121 1.55 7.36 -22.21
C GLN A 121 3.06 7.53 -22.00
N GLN A 122 3.48 8.64 -21.38
CA GLN A 122 4.90 8.88 -21.10
C GLN A 122 5.45 7.82 -20.14
N MET A 123 4.76 7.57 -19.02
CA MET A 123 5.21 6.56 -18.04
C MET A 123 5.30 5.16 -18.65
N ALA A 124 4.32 4.78 -19.46
CA ALA A 124 4.34 3.49 -20.14
C ALA A 124 5.46 3.38 -21.18
N GLN A 125 5.83 4.49 -21.82
CA GLN A 125 6.97 4.52 -22.73
C GLN A 125 8.29 4.41 -21.98
N ASP A 126 8.40 5.07 -20.83
CA ASP A 126 9.60 5.03 -19.98
C ASP A 126 9.80 3.63 -19.37
N ALA A 127 8.71 3.02 -18.93
CA ALA A 127 8.72 1.68 -18.29
C ALA A 127 8.61 0.52 -19.31
N LYS A 128 8.64 0.76 -20.63
CA LYS A 128 8.32 -0.25 -21.66
C LYS A 128 9.15 -1.54 -21.56
N ASN A 129 10.39 -1.45 -21.09
CA ASN A 129 11.28 -2.60 -20.98
C ASN A 129 11.10 -3.36 -19.66
N GLU A 130 10.37 -2.76 -18.70
CA GLU A 130 10.11 -3.30 -17.37
C GLU A 130 8.67 -3.81 -17.24
N LEU A 131 7.79 -3.47 -18.21
CA LEU A 131 6.41 -3.99 -18.20
C LEU A 131 6.41 -5.52 -18.29
N GLY A 132 5.69 -6.16 -17.36
CA GLY A 132 5.67 -7.60 -17.19
C GLY A 132 6.75 -8.15 -16.25
N HIS A 133 7.68 -7.32 -15.79
CA HIS A 133 8.68 -7.73 -14.81
C HIS A 133 8.05 -7.93 -13.43
N GLU A 134 8.56 -8.88 -12.69
CA GLU A 134 8.23 -9.05 -11.27
C GLU A 134 9.19 -8.22 -10.43
N ILE A 135 8.64 -7.24 -9.74
CA ILE A 135 9.37 -6.42 -8.78
C ILE A 135 9.11 -6.97 -7.38
N CYS A 136 10.17 -7.33 -6.67
CA CYS A 136 10.09 -7.79 -5.29
C CYS A 136 10.85 -6.86 -4.35
N THR A 137 10.25 -6.52 -3.22
CA THR A 137 10.83 -5.65 -2.18
C THR A 137 11.03 -6.42 -0.89
N ALA A 138 12.28 -6.51 -0.44
CA ALA A 138 12.65 -7.01 0.89
C ALA A 138 12.79 -5.84 1.87
N TYR A 139 12.23 -5.97 3.08
CA TYR A 139 12.34 -4.97 4.13
C TYR A 139 13.32 -5.44 5.20
N VAL A 140 14.52 -4.85 5.20
CA VAL A 140 15.58 -5.19 6.14
C VAL A 140 15.53 -4.25 7.34
N PRO A 141 15.41 -4.72 8.58
CA PRO A 141 15.38 -3.86 9.76
C PRO A 141 16.61 -2.94 9.85
N LYS A 142 16.39 -1.64 10.10
CA LYS A 142 17.45 -0.64 10.28
C LYS A 142 17.02 0.43 11.25
N GLY A 143 17.62 0.45 12.43
CA GLY A 143 17.24 1.40 13.49
C GLY A 143 15.80 1.19 13.96
N LYS A 144 14.99 2.26 13.90
CA LYS A 144 13.55 2.21 14.25
C LYS A 144 12.63 1.89 13.07
N GLY A 145 13.18 1.65 11.89
CA GLY A 145 12.44 1.37 10.66
C GLY A 145 13.09 0.26 9.87
N PHE A 146 12.99 0.37 8.56
CA PHE A 146 13.48 -0.61 7.60
C PHE A 146 14.22 0.08 6.46
N VAL A 147 14.95 -0.70 5.72
CA VAL A 147 15.45 -0.34 4.39
C VAL A 147 14.78 -1.28 3.38
N ALA A 148 14.12 -0.71 2.41
CA ALA A 148 13.59 -1.43 1.25
C ALA A 148 14.74 -1.72 0.28
N LYS A 149 14.85 -2.98 -0.15
CA LYS A 149 15.77 -3.48 -1.17
C LYS A 149 14.96 -4.14 -2.26
N GLU A 150 15.03 -3.59 -3.45
CA GLU A 150 14.27 -4.09 -4.58
C GLU A 150 15.07 -5.08 -5.42
N SER A 151 14.35 -5.95 -6.10
CA SER A 151 14.86 -6.76 -7.19
C SER A 151 13.88 -6.73 -8.36
N ASP A 152 14.44 -6.77 -9.57
CA ASP A 152 13.73 -6.82 -10.84
C ASP A 152 14.00 -8.17 -11.49
N ASN A 153 12.96 -8.99 -11.68
CA ASN A 153 13.06 -10.37 -12.15
C ASN A 153 14.15 -11.18 -11.42
N GLY A 154 14.28 -10.95 -10.09
CA GLY A 154 15.27 -11.59 -9.22
C GLY A 154 16.66 -10.97 -9.26
N ALA A 155 16.96 -10.01 -10.15
CA ALA A 155 18.21 -9.27 -10.14
C ALA A 155 18.13 -8.10 -9.15
N PRO A 156 19.09 -7.91 -8.23
CA PRO A 156 19.07 -6.80 -7.30
C PRO A 156 19.06 -5.44 -8.02
N ALA A 157 18.09 -4.60 -7.69
CA ALA A 157 18.06 -3.21 -8.14
C ALA A 157 19.09 -2.37 -7.35
N LYS A 158 19.50 -1.25 -7.92
CA LYS A 158 20.41 -0.32 -7.25
C LYS A 158 19.66 0.59 -6.30
N GLY A 159 20.25 0.80 -5.14
CA GLY A 159 19.74 1.71 -4.12
C GLY A 159 19.08 0.98 -2.96
N GLU A 160 18.95 1.73 -1.88
CA GLU A 160 18.25 1.33 -0.66
C GLU A 160 17.37 2.51 -0.25
N GLU A 161 16.13 2.25 0.10
CA GLU A 161 15.20 3.31 0.49
C GLU A 161 14.75 3.14 1.93
N PRO A 162 14.88 4.16 2.80
CA PRO A 162 14.40 4.08 4.17
C PRO A 162 12.86 4.02 4.19
N VAL A 163 12.33 3.16 5.06
CA VAL A 163 10.88 2.94 5.23
C VAL A 163 10.55 2.90 6.71
N ILE A 164 9.47 3.56 7.07
CA ILE A 164 8.85 3.45 8.39
C ILE A 164 7.36 3.11 8.26
N TRP A 165 6.79 2.48 9.28
CA TRP A 165 5.35 2.37 9.41
C TRP A 165 4.82 3.60 10.14
N VAL A 166 3.75 4.20 9.62
CA VAL A 166 3.09 5.36 10.20
C VAL A 166 1.59 5.09 10.33
N SER A 167 0.98 5.61 11.39
CA SER A 167 -0.47 5.60 11.53
C SER A 167 -1.09 6.79 10.78
N PRO A 168 -2.31 6.67 10.24
CA PRO A 168 -2.96 7.76 9.52
C PRO A 168 -3.13 9.05 10.34
N ASP A 169 -3.31 8.91 11.67
CA ASP A 169 -3.46 10.01 12.63
C ASP A 169 -2.15 10.76 12.91
N GLU A 170 -1.00 10.20 12.57
CA GLU A 170 0.28 10.88 12.66
C GLU A 170 0.44 12.02 11.64
N GLY A 171 -0.42 12.07 10.61
CA GLY A 171 -0.50 13.15 9.64
C GLY A 171 0.61 13.16 8.58
N TYR A 172 1.24 12.01 8.32
CA TYR A 172 2.15 11.88 7.18
C TYR A 172 1.38 11.96 5.85
N ARG A 173 2.01 12.60 4.87
CA ARG A 173 1.46 12.74 3.51
C ARG A 173 2.55 12.65 2.46
N VAL A 174 2.17 12.34 1.22
CA VAL A 174 3.09 12.39 0.08
C VAL A 174 3.29 13.84 -0.34
N ALA A 175 4.51 14.33 -0.18
CA ALA A 175 4.93 15.69 -0.57
C ALA A 175 6.46 15.79 -0.60
N PRO A 176 7.02 16.84 -1.22
CA PRO A 176 8.46 17.12 -1.23
C PRO A 176 9.05 17.41 0.16
#